data_f138d728417d74469bb3ec5cdc839595
#
_entry.id   f138d728417d74469bb3ec5cdc839595
#
_cell.length_a   1.000
_cell.length_b   1.000
_cell.length_c   1.000
_cell.angle_alpha   90.00
_cell.angle_beta   90.00
_cell.angle_gamma   90.00
#
_symmetry.space_group_name_H-M   'P 1'
#
loop_
_entity.id
_entity.type
_entity.pdbx_description
1 polymer ?
#
loop_
_entity_poly.entity_id
_entity_poly.type
_entity_poly.pdbx_seq_one_letter_code
_entity_poly.pdbx_strand_id
1 'polypeptide(L)'
;MVNDGWSRRRVLGQGALALGAAFSAARASAQAGGRVIADLAAYMAAAAERTLPAEAVEHAKHHILDTIAAMVSGAELAPGQAALRFAHAQGARGSCTVVGGNLTLAPVDAALVNGTLAHADETDDSHGPSQSHPGAAVVPAALALGDERRIDGAHFIRAVVLGYDVGTRLTMALGGVVFRDESRRSTHAYAGTFGAAAAAGCATRLDERGMRWLIDYASQQAAGYAVWGRDSEHIEKGFVFGGMPARAGVTAAMLVSAGWTGVDDVLSGEDNFFQVNAAAANPQTLVDGLGERYEIERTDIKKWTVGSPIQAPLDALDLLRQRHRFTAADVTELVVRLAPTVGAVVDGRDIPDICLQHMLAVMLLDGTVSFHAAHDAPRMQDPAVLHERAKVRYVPDESLAALLPARVAIVEVGLREGARHSERVEAVRGTVRNPMTRDEVVAKALDLIEPVLGRKRTDRVIETLLALETLRDVRTLRPLLER
;
A
#
# COMPACT_ATOMS: atom_id res chain seq x y z
N MET A 1 -34.52 54.61 32.70
CA MET A 1 -35.18 53.31 32.70
C MET A 1 -35.72 53.08 31.29
N VAL A 2 -34.97 52.41 30.44
CA VAL A 2 -35.39 52.04 29.09
C VAL A 2 -35.64 50.53 29.12
N ASN A 3 -36.88 50.16 28.84
CA ASN A 3 -37.38 48.79 28.92
C ASN A 3 -37.24 48.16 27.52
N ASP A 4 -36.18 47.39 27.29
CA ASP A 4 -36.02 46.62 26.03
C ASP A 4 -36.85 45.35 26.09
N GLY A 5 -38.08 45.46 25.56
CA GLY A 5 -39.00 44.36 25.43
C GLY A 5 -38.63 43.42 24.33
N TRP A 6 -37.84 42.38 24.61
CA TRP A 6 -37.65 41.24 23.75
C TRP A 6 -38.93 40.40 23.69
N SER A 7 -39.66 40.47 22.59
CA SER A 7 -40.92 39.76 22.48
C SER A 7 -40.66 38.24 22.32
N ARG A 8 -41.27 37.44 23.20
CA ARG A 8 -41.25 35.96 23.16
C ARG A 8 -41.56 35.37 21.78
N ARG A 9 -42.31 36.07 20.92
CA ARG A 9 -42.62 35.68 19.54
C ARG A 9 -41.41 35.73 18.59
N ARG A 10 -40.46 36.66 18.78
CA ARG A 10 -39.25 36.75 17.96
C ARG A 10 -38.24 35.61 18.32
N VAL A 11 -38.13 35.26 19.59
CA VAL A 11 -37.25 34.16 20.04
C VAL A 11 -37.79 32.81 19.58
N LEU A 12 -39.11 32.59 19.64
CA LEU A 12 -39.75 31.35 19.12
C LEU A 12 -39.67 31.22 17.59
N GLY A 13 -39.80 32.34 16.85
CA GLY A 13 -39.67 32.34 15.40
C GLY A 13 -38.23 32.06 14.92
N GLN A 14 -37.22 32.59 15.60
CA GLN A 14 -35.82 32.34 15.27
C GLN A 14 -35.39 30.90 15.66
N GLY A 15 -35.90 30.37 16.77
CA GLY A 15 -35.67 28.99 17.20
C GLY A 15 -36.32 27.96 16.22
N ALA A 16 -37.49 28.21 15.70
CA ALA A 16 -38.18 27.36 14.73
C ALA A 16 -37.48 27.36 13.36
N LEU A 17 -36.95 28.51 12.91
CA LEU A 17 -36.17 28.61 11.68
C LEU A 17 -34.82 27.93 11.79
N ALA A 18 -34.12 28.04 12.94
CA ALA A 18 -32.85 27.36 13.19
C ALA A 18 -33.03 25.83 13.28
N LEU A 19 -34.06 25.35 13.97
CA LEU A 19 -34.46 23.94 14.01
C LEU A 19 -34.82 23.38 12.61
N GLY A 20 -35.61 24.13 11.84
CA GLY A 20 -35.98 23.76 10.47
C GLY A 20 -34.77 23.68 9.53
N ALA A 21 -33.84 24.61 9.64
CA ALA A 21 -32.59 24.60 8.86
C ALA A 21 -31.66 23.43 9.28
N ALA A 22 -31.55 23.15 10.58
CA ALA A 22 -30.79 22.00 11.09
C ALA A 22 -31.41 20.66 10.66
N PHE A 23 -32.73 20.51 10.70
CA PHE A 23 -33.46 19.33 10.19
C PHE A 23 -33.31 19.14 8.69
N SER A 24 -33.33 20.25 7.93
CA SER A 24 -33.15 20.20 6.46
C SER A 24 -31.71 19.86 6.10
N ALA A 25 -30.72 20.40 6.80
CA ALA A 25 -29.31 20.06 6.61
C ALA A 25 -29.02 18.60 6.99
N ALA A 26 -29.57 18.12 8.12
CA ALA A 26 -29.44 16.72 8.53
C ALA A 26 -30.10 15.74 7.52
N ARG A 27 -31.28 16.10 6.99
CA ARG A 27 -31.94 15.32 5.92
C ARG A 27 -31.14 15.32 4.62
N ALA A 28 -30.60 16.46 4.21
CA ALA A 28 -29.78 16.56 3.00
C ALA A 28 -28.48 15.74 3.15
N SER A 29 -27.85 15.79 4.31
CA SER A 29 -26.66 15.00 4.64
C SER A 29 -26.96 13.48 4.67
N ALA A 30 -28.07 13.06 5.31
CA ALA A 30 -28.50 11.67 5.32
C ALA A 30 -28.85 11.16 3.92
N GLN A 31 -29.46 12.00 3.09
CA GLN A 31 -29.83 11.65 1.71
C GLN A 31 -28.60 11.58 0.79
N ALA A 32 -27.60 12.43 0.99
CA ALA A 32 -26.33 12.37 0.28
C ALA A 32 -25.51 11.13 0.69
N GLY A 33 -25.46 10.80 1.97
CA GLY A 33 -24.75 9.61 2.48
C GLY A 33 -25.40 8.29 2.03
N GLY A 34 -26.70 8.18 2.06
CA GLY A 34 -27.41 6.99 1.57
C GLY A 34 -27.21 6.74 0.07
N ARG A 35 -26.85 7.77 -0.68
CA ARG A 35 -26.45 7.63 -2.09
C ARG A 35 -25.02 7.09 -2.22
N VAL A 36 -24.08 7.52 -1.36
CA VAL A 36 -22.68 7.04 -1.39
C VAL A 36 -22.60 5.54 -1.21
N ILE A 37 -23.25 4.97 -0.18
CA ILE A 37 -23.23 3.51 0.03
C ILE A 37 -23.93 2.75 -1.09
N ALA A 38 -24.98 3.33 -1.69
CA ALA A 38 -25.69 2.71 -2.81
C ALA A 38 -24.79 2.64 -4.06
N ASP A 39 -24.20 3.77 -4.44
CA ASP A 39 -23.33 3.87 -5.61
C ASP A 39 -22.08 2.97 -5.44
N LEU A 40 -21.50 2.96 -4.23
CA LEU A 40 -20.36 2.09 -3.90
C LEU A 40 -20.73 0.60 -3.99
N ALA A 41 -21.82 0.19 -3.35
CA ALA A 41 -22.23 -1.22 -3.32
C ALA A 41 -22.61 -1.74 -4.70
N ALA A 42 -23.27 -0.94 -5.52
CA ALA A 42 -23.59 -1.28 -6.91
C ALA A 42 -22.29 -1.43 -7.74
N TYR A 43 -21.33 -0.50 -7.57
CA TYR A 43 -20.02 -0.59 -8.21
C TYR A 43 -19.28 -1.87 -7.83
N MET A 44 -19.25 -2.20 -6.54
CA MET A 44 -18.57 -3.38 -6.01
C MET A 44 -19.23 -4.68 -6.48
N ALA A 45 -20.54 -4.77 -6.44
CA ALA A 45 -21.28 -5.97 -6.87
C ALA A 45 -21.10 -6.27 -8.37
N ALA A 46 -21.01 -5.23 -9.20
CA ALA A 46 -20.79 -5.38 -10.63
C ALA A 46 -19.34 -5.77 -11.00
N ALA A 47 -18.38 -5.67 -10.07
CA ALA A 47 -16.96 -5.78 -10.37
C ALA A 47 -16.55 -7.17 -10.90
N ALA A 48 -17.16 -8.25 -10.40
CA ALA A 48 -16.83 -9.62 -10.80
C ALA A 48 -17.03 -9.88 -12.31
N GLU A 49 -17.92 -9.13 -12.97
CA GLU A 49 -18.23 -9.28 -14.39
C GLU A 49 -17.81 -8.05 -15.23
N ARG A 50 -17.24 -7.03 -14.59
CA ARG A 50 -16.88 -5.78 -15.27
C ARG A 50 -15.75 -5.99 -16.27
N THR A 51 -15.90 -5.46 -17.47
CA THR A 51 -14.81 -5.32 -18.43
C THR A 51 -13.92 -4.16 -17.99
N LEU A 52 -12.64 -4.44 -17.74
CA LEU A 52 -11.64 -3.44 -17.39
C LEU A 52 -10.95 -2.90 -18.65
N PRO A 53 -10.52 -1.63 -18.67
CA PRO A 53 -9.61 -1.11 -19.69
C PRO A 53 -8.30 -1.93 -19.72
N ALA A 54 -7.69 -2.04 -20.91
CA ALA A 54 -6.44 -2.78 -21.07
C ALA A 54 -5.30 -2.23 -20.20
N GLU A 55 -5.26 -0.93 -20.00
CA GLU A 55 -4.27 -0.26 -19.15
C GLU A 55 -4.44 -0.67 -17.68
N ALA A 56 -5.66 -0.65 -17.15
CA ALA A 56 -5.95 -1.11 -15.78
C ALA A 56 -5.59 -2.60 -15.58
N VAL A 57 -5.82 -3.45 -16.59
CA VAL A 57 -5.42 -4.87 -16.56
C VAL A 57 -3.90 -5.01 -16.51
N GLU A 58 -3.17 -4.24 -17.32
CA GLU A 58 -1.70 -4.30 -17.35
C GLU A 58 -1.10 -3.80 -16.04
N HIS A 59 -1.57 -2.65 -15.50
CA HIS A 59 -1.16 -2.18 -14.18
C HIS A 59 -1.46 -3.20 -13.09
N ALA A 60 -2.64 -3.83 -13.13
CA ALA A 60 -2.99 -4.87 -12.16
C ALA A 60 -2.02 -6.06 -12.20
N LYS A 61 -1.61 -6.53 -13.38
CA LYS A 61 -0.61 -7.60 -13.50
C LYS A 61 0.75 -7.19 -12.94
N HIS A 62 1.17 -5.95 -13.17
CA HIS A 62 2.41 -5.42 -12.61
C HIS A 62 2.36 -5.36 -11.08
N HIS A 63 1.29 -4.82 -10.47
CA HIS A 63 1.14 -4.75 -9.02
C HIS A 63 0.97 -6.13 -8.38
N ILE A 64 0.27 -7.05 -9.03
CA ILE A 64 0.17 -8.45 -8.57
C ILE A 64 1.54 -9.12 -8.59
N LEU A 65 2.31 -8.97 -9.68
CA LEU A 65 3.67 -9.51 -9.79
C LEU A 65 4.59 -8.91 -8.71
N ASP A 66 4.55 -7.60 -8.51
CA ASP A 66 5.33 -6.89 -7.50
C ASP A 66 5.01 -7.39 -6.08
N THR A 67 3.72 -7.50 -5.75
CA THR A 67 3.29 -7.98 -4.43
C THR A 67 3.61 -9.46 -4.20
N ILE A 68 3.43 -10.32 -5.21
CA ILE A 68 3.81 -11.74 -5.11
C ILE A 68 5.33 -11.86 -4.95
N ALA A 69 6.11 -11.05 -5.66
CA ALA A 69 7.57 -11.03 -5.51
C ALA A 69 7.97 -10.59 -4.09
N ALA A 70 7.33 -9.55 -3.55
CA ALA A 70 7.53 -9.12 -2.16
C ALA A 70 7.16 -10.21 -1.14
N MET A 71 6.07 -10.98 -1.36
CA MET A 71 5.74 -12.12 -0.50
C MET A 71 6.82 -13.20 -0.52
N VAL A 72 7.34 -13.53 -1.69
CA VAL A 72 8.37 -14.57 -1.85
C VAL A 72 9.66 -14.15 -1.15
N SER A 73 10.17 -12.95 -1.42
CA SER A 73 11.37 -12.44 -0.76
C SER A 73 11.15 -12.20 0.74
N GLY A 74 9.98 -11.69 1.12
CA GLY A 74 9.58 -11.45 2.49
C GLY A 74 9.57 -12.71 3.36
N ALA A 75 9.39 -13.89 2.76
CA ALA A 75 9.48 -15.17 3.47
C ALA A 75 10.90 -15.42 4.07
N GLU A 76 11.94 -14.75 3.57
CA GLU A 76 13.30 -14.85 4.09
C GLU A 76 13.55 -13.90 5.28
N LEU A 77 12.75 -12.87 5.43
CA LEU A 77 12.95 -11.81 6.41
C LEU A 77 12.31 -12.13 7.77
N ALA A 78 12.74 -11.45 8.83
CA ALA A 78 12.27 -11.70 10.19
C ALA A 78 10.73 -11.65 10.34
N PRO A 79 10.00 -10.68 9.75
CA PRO A 79 8.55 -10.66 9.78
C PRO A 79 7.92 -11.87 9.10
N GLY A 80 8.44 -12.26 7.94
CA GLY A 80 7.95 -13.41 7.19
C GLY A 80 8.21 -14.72 7.92
N GLN A 81 9.39 -14.87 8.50
CA GLN A 81 9.71 -16.04 9.32
C GLN A 81 8.81 -16.15 10.56
N ALA A 82 8.45 -15.02 11.18
CA ALA A 82 7.47 -14.98 12.26
C ALA A 82 6.08 -15.44 11.80
N ALA A 83 5.63 -14.93 10.63
CA ALA A 83 4.36 -15.31 10.03
C ALA A 83 4.31 -16.80 9.64
N LEU A 84 5.38 -17.34 9.06
CA LEU A 84 5.48 -18.77 8.71
C LEU A 84 5.50 -19.67 9.95
N ARG A 85 6.18 -19.27 11.04
CA ARG A 85 6.08 -20.00 12.33
C ARG A 85 4.66 -20.02 12.86
N PHE A 86 3.94 -18.92 12.77
CA PHE A 86 2.51 -18.87 13.10
C PHE A 86 1.70 -19.84 12.23
N ALA A 87 1.92 -19.81 10.90
CA ALA A 87 1.27 -20.72 9.96
C ALA A 87 1.45 -22.20 10.33
N HIS A 88 2.68 -22.61 10.63
CA HIS A 88 2.99 -23.98 11.07
C HIS A 88 2.31 -24.35 12.39
N ALA A 89 2.20 -23.41 13.34
CA ALA A 89 1.52 -23.63 14.62
C ALA A 89 0.01 -23.84 14.46
N GLN A 90 -0.62 -23.24 13.42
CA GLN A 90 -2.05 -23.50 13.10
C GLN A 90 -2.27 -24.91 12.49
N GLY A 91 -1.23 -25.50 11.92
CA GLY A 91 -1.29 -26.75 11.17
C GLY A 91 -1.95 -26.59 9.79
N ALA A 92 -1.66 -27.49 8.88
CA ALA A 92 -2.20 -27.49 7.52
C ALA A 92 -3.70 -27.78 7.51
N ARG A 93 -4.54 -26.74 7.62
CA ARG A 93 -6.01 -26.84 7.72
C ARG A 93 -6.69 -25.92 6.71
N GLY A 94 -6.67 -26.25 5.46
CA GLY A 94 -7.36 -25.45 4.44
C GLY A 94 -6.86 -25.72 3.03
N SER A 95 -7.32 -24.87 2.11
CA SER A 95 -7.04 -25.00 0.68
C SER A 95 -6.27 -23.81 0.12
N CYS A 96 -5.95 -22.78 0.94
CA CYS A 96 -5.36 -21.55 0.46
C CYS A 96 -3.84 -21.56 0.55
N THR A 97 -3.19 -21.07 -0.48
CA THR A 97 -1.73 -20.99 -0.65
C THR A 97 -1.08 -20.11 0.42
N VAL A 98 -0.02 -20.60 1.03
CA VAL A 98 0.93 -19.81 1.81
C VAL A 98 2.18 -19.63 0.96
N VAL A 99 2.44 -18.41 0.51
CA VAL A 99 3.58 -18.09 -0.36
C VAL A 99 4.89 -18.32 0.39
N GLY A 100 5.87 -18.95 -0.25
CA GLY A 100 7.15 -19.30 0.38
C GLY A 100 7.05 -20.37 1.48
N GLY A 101 5.85 -20.92 1.73
CA GLY A 101 5.62 -22.03 2.64
C GLY A 101 5.40 -23.35 1.90
N ASN A 102 5.33 -24.45 2.65
CA ASN A 102 5.02 -25.79 2.14
C ASN A 102 3.70 -26.33 2.73
N LEU A 103 2.77 -25.46 3.04
CA LEU A 103 1.50 -25.79 3.67
C LEU A 103 0.38 -24.92 3.12
N THR A 104 -0.86 -25.36 3.38
CA THR A 104 -2.07 -24.59 3.07
C THR A 104 -2.84 -24.27 4.35
N LEU A 105 -3.53 -23.13 4.39
CA LEU A 105 -4.31 -22.66 5.51
C LEU A 105 -5.77 -22.39 5.13
N ALA A 106 -6.60 -22.15 6.15
CA ALA A 106 -7.91 -21.54 5.94
C ALA A 106 -7.74 -20.10 5.38
N PRO A 107 -8.74 -19.57 4.63
CA PRO A 107 -8.61 -18.30 3.94
C PRO A 107 -8.16 -17.12 4.85
N VAL A 108 -8.72 -17.04 6.05
CA VAL A 108 -8.44 -15.96 7.03
C VAL A 108 -6.97 -16.00 7.48
N ASP A 109 -6.43 -17.18 7.76
CA ASP A 109 -5.06 -17.35 8.23
C ASP A 109 -4.06 -17.23 7.07
N ALA A 110 -4.41 -17.73 5.88
CA ALA A 110 -3.59 -17.55 4.67
C ALA A 110 -3.46 -16.07 4.31
N ALA A 111 -4.55 -15.29 4.39
CA ALA A 111 -4.53 -13.86 4.15
C ALA A 111 -3.66 -13.13 5.17
N LEU A 112 -3.75 -13.48 6.46
CA LEU A 112 -2.88 -12.92 7.51
C LEU A 112 -1.40 -13.16 7.21
N VAL A 113 -1.04 -14.41 6.92
CA VAL A 113 0.35 -14.79 6.69
C VAL A 113 0.89 -14.11 5.42
N ASN A 114 0.20 -14.26 4.30
CA ASN A 114 0.62 -13.67 3.02
C ASN A 114 0.68 -12.14 3.07
N GLY A 115 -0.25 -11.49 3.77
CA GLY A 115 -0.22 -10.04 3.97
C GLY A 115 0.98 -9.58 4.79
N THR A 116 1.37 -10.34 5.82
CA THR A 116 2.58 -10.05 6.59
C THR A 116 3.85 -10.27 5.73
N LEU A 117 3.86 -11.30 4.88
CA LEU A 117 4.95 -11.54 3.92
C LEU A 117 5.07 -10.39 2.92
N ALA A 118 3.96 -9.87 2.42
CA ALA A 118 3.93 -8.81 1.40
C ALA A 118 4.52 -7.49 1.89
N HIS A 119 4.45 -7.22 3.20
CA HIS A 119 5.06 -6.03 3.83
C HIS A 119 6.09 -6.45 4.88
N ALA A 120 6.91 -7.44 4.57
CA ALA A 120 8.01 -7.84 5.45
C ALA A 120 9.20 -6.87 5.42
N ASP A 121 9.23 -5.99 4.43
CA ASP A 121 10.18 -4.89 4.25
C ASP A 121 9.50 -3.69 3.56
N GLU A 122 10.28 -2.79 2.96
CA GLU A 122 9.81 -1.59 2.25
C GLU A 122 9.66 -1.80 0.73
N THR A 123 9.61 -3.05 0.25
CA THR A 123 9.68 -3.38 -1.19
C THR A 123 8.36 -3.12 -1.93
N ASP A 124 7.21 -3.35 -1.27
CA ASP A 124 5.87 -3.29 -1.85
C ASP A 124 5.46 -1.90 -2.37
N ASP A 125 4.37 -1.88 -3.14
CA ASP A 125 3.83 -0.70 -3.79
C ASP A 125 3.41 0.41 -2.80
N SER A 126 3.08 1.61 -3.31
CA SER A 126 2.57 2.69 -2.47
C SER A 126 1.64 3.63 -3.20
N HIS A 127 0.56 4.04 -2.54
CA HIS A 127 -0.39 5.01 -3.05
C HIS A 127 -0.30 6.31 -2.24
N GLY A 128 0.34 7.33 -2.83
CA GLY A 128 0.65 8.59 -2.16
C GLY A 128 -0.58 9.33 -1.60
N PRO A 129 -1.65 9.57 -2.38
CA PRO A 129 -2.82 10.30 -1.90
C PRO A 129 -3.54 9.66 -0.71
N SER A 130 -3.62 8.33 -0.66
CA SER A 130 -4.24 7.60 0.46
C SER A 130 -3.28 7.32 1.62
N GLN A 131 -1.99 7.57 1.43
CA GLN A 131 -0.94 7.21 2.38
C GLN A 131 -1.02 5.73 2.77
N SER A 132 -1.04 4.82 1.78
CA SER A 132 -1.18 3.38 2.00
C SER A 132 -0.30 2.55 1.05
N HIS A 133 -0.18 1.27 1.37
CA HIS A 133 0.44 0.21 0.58
C HIS A 133 -0.65 -0.82 0.23
N PRO A 134 -1.48 -0.54 -0.80
CA PRO A 134 -2.69 -1.32 -1.03
C PRO A 134 -2.41 -2.77 -1.39
N GLY A 135 -1.37 -3.05 -2.17
CA GLY A 135 -1.01 -4.40 -2.61
C GLY A 135 -0.82 -5.37 -1.46
N ALA A 136 -0.18 -4.92 -0.37
CA ALA A 136 0.15 -5.76 0.79
C ALA A 136 -1.06 -6.43 1.46
N ALA A 137 -2.25 -5.85 1.37
CA ALA A 137 -3.48 -6.44 1.93
C ALA A 137 -4.42 -6.98 0.85
N VAL A 138 -4.54 -6.29 -0.28
CA VAL A 138 -5.51 -6.59 -1.35
C VAL A 138 -5.15 -7.89 -2.07
N VAL A 139 -3.89 -8.04 -2.50
CA VAL A 139 -3.46 -9.23 -3.26
C VAL A 139 -3.53 -10.51 -2.42
N PRO A 140 -3.06 -10.53 -1.14
CA PRO A 140 -3.25 -11.68 -0.25
C PRO A 140 -4.72 -12.06 -0.02
N ALA A 141 -5.61 -11.09 0.17
CA ALA A 141 -7.03 -11.34 0.36
C ALA A 141 -7.69 -11.93 -0.91
N ALA A 142 -7.37 -11.35 -2.08
CA ALA A 142 -7.82 -11.85 -3.37
C ALA A 142 -7.31 -13.27 -3.63
N LEU A 143 -6.05 -13.56 -3.29
CA LEU A 143 -5.45 -14.90 -3.47
C LEU A 143 -6.13 -15.92 -2.55
N ALA A 144 -6.34 -15.60 -1.27
CA ALA A 144 -6.97 -16.51 -0.32
C ALA A 144 -8.39 -16.89 -0.74
N LEU A 145 -9.24 -15.90 -1.07
CA LEU A 145 -10.60 -16.18 -1.53
C LEU A 145 -10.65 -16.71 -2.97
N GLY A 146 -9.67 -16.32 -3.80
CA GLY A 146 -9.47 -16.88 -5.13
C GLY A 146 -9.20 -18.39 -5.09
N ASP A 147 -8.30 -18.82 -4.23
CA ASP A 147 -8.01 -20.24 -3.98
C ASP A 147 -9.23 -20.98 -3.46
N GLU A 148 -9.92 -20.44 -2.46
CA GLU A 148 -11.11 -21.04 -1.83
C GLU A 148 -12.25 -21.19 -2.83
N ARG A 149 -12.50 -20.17 -3.67
CA ARG A 149 -13.60 -20.11 -4.63
C ARG A 149 -13.23 -20.61 -6.03
N ARG A 150 -11.95 -20.92 -6.28
CA ARG A 150 -11.44 -21.41 -7.58
C ARG A 150 -11.74 -20.46 -8.73
N ILE A 151 -11.50 -19.16 -8.49
CA ILE A 151 -11.75 -18.15 -9.52
C ILE A 151 -10.70 -18.23 -10.64
N ASP A 152 -11.07 -17.75 -11.83
CA ASP A 152 -10.13 -17.59 -12.92
C ASP A 152 -9.24 -16.33 -12.74
N GLY A 153 -8.18 -16.23 -13.53
CA GLY A 153 -7.23 -15.13 -13.42
C GLY A 153 -7.82 -13.77 -13.80
N ALA A 154 -8.78 -13.73 -14.73
CA ALA A 154 -9.46 -12.49 -15.09
C ALA A 154 -10.35 -11.98 -13.94
N HIS A 155 -11.02 -12.87 -13.21
CA HIS A 155 -11.77 -12.53 -12.00
C HIS A 155 -10.82 -12.09 -10.88
N PHE A 156 -9.67 -12.75 -10.73
CA PHE A 156 -8.64 -12.34 -9.76
C PHE A 156 -8.13 -10.91 -10.02
N ILE A 157 -7.83 -10.57 -11.28
CA ILE A 157 -7.46 -9.20 -11.68
C ILE A 157 -8.56 -8.20 -11.28
N ARG A 158 -9.83 -8.50 -11.59
CA ARG A 158 -10.97 -7.63 -11.22
C ARG A 158 -11.11 -7.44 -9.71
N ALA A 159 -10.89 -8.49 -8.94
CA ALA A 159 -10.92 -8.42 -7.48
C ALA A 159 -9.80 -7.50 -6.94
N VAL A 160 -8.58 -7.62 -7.47
CA VAL A 160 -7.46 -6.76 -7.09
C VAL A 160 -7.73 -5.30 -7.46
N VAL A 161 -8.15 -5.00 -8.69
CA VAL A 161 -8.48 -3.63 -9.12
C VAL A 161 -9.54 -3.01 -8.22
N LEU A 162 -10.62 -3.74 -7.91
CA LEU A 162 -11.65 -3.27 -6.99
C LEU A 162 -11.09 -2.97 -5.60
N GLY A 163 -10.22 -3.82 -5.08
CA GLY A 163 -9.61 -3.63 -3.77
C GLY A 163 -8.77 -2.34 -3.70
N TYR A 164 -7.98 -2.07 -4.73
CA TYR A 164 -7.23 -0.81 -4.83
C TYR A 164 -8.18 0.40 -4.84
N ASP A 165 -9.22 0.38 -5.67
CA ASP A 165 -10.18 1.46 -5.75
C ASP A 165 -10.85 1.76 -4.40
N VAL A 166 -11.42 0.75 -3.76
CA VAL A 166 -12.21 0.94 -2.53
C VAL A 166 -11.33 1.34 -1.36
N GLY A 167 -10.22 0.64 -1.15
CA GLY A 167 -9.35 0.87 0.00
C GLY A 167 -8.70 2.25 -0.01
N THR A 168 -8.11 2.65 -1.13
CA THR A 168 -7.43 3.95 -1.24
C THR A 168 -8.42 5.11 -1.20
N ARG A 169 -9.56 5.01 -1.88
CA ARG A 169 -10.60 6.04 -1.87
C ARG A 169 -11.19 6.25 -0.49
N LEU A 170 -11.33 5.19 0.32
CA LEU A 170 -11.84 5.33 1.68
C LEU A 170 -10.92 6.21 2.53
N THR A 171 -9.61 5.97 2.52
CA THR A 171 -8.69 6.80 3.29
C THR A 171 -8.55 8.21 2.73
N MET A 172 -8.67 8.40 1.40
CA MET A 172 -8.79 9.74 0.82
C MET A 172 -10.07 10.45 1.28
N ALA A 173 -11.20 9.74 1.38
CA ALA A 173 -12.46 10.28 1.90
C ALA A 173 -12.37 10.69 3.38
N LEU A 174 -11.54 9.99 4.18
CA LEU A 174 -11.22 10.38 5.57
C LEU A 174 -10.30 11.61 5.65
N GLY A 175 -9.61 11.99 4.57
CA GLY A 175 -8.69 13.13 4.51
C GLY A 175 -7.21 12.75 4.30
N GLY A 176 -6.87 11.49 4.07
CA GLY A 176 -5.51 11.04 3.75
C GLY A 176 -4.47 11.47 4.77
N VAL A 177 -3.53 12.34 4.39
CA VAL A 177 -2.46 12.85 5.26
C VAL A 177 -3.02 13.55 6.50
N VAL A 178 -4.06 14.38 6.36
CA VAL A 178 -4.67 15.11 7.48
C VAL A 178 -5.25 14.12 8.48
N PHE A 179 -6.00 13.13 8.02
CA PHE A 179 -6.55 12.07 8.88
C PHE A 179 -5.44 11.35 9.66
N ARG A 180 -4.34 10.97 8.99
CA ARG A 180 -3.19 10.33 9.64
C ARG A 180 -2.60 11.20 10.74
N ASP A 181 -2.36 12.48 10.44
CA ASP A 181 -1.64 13.38 11.33
C ASP A 181 -2.47 13.82 12.54
N GLU A 182 -3.79 13.97 12.37
CA GLU A 182 -4.72 14.34 13.46
C GLU A 182 -5.10 13.15 14.35
N SER A 183 -5.49 12.00 13.72
CA SER A 183 -6.00 10.85 14.47
C SER A 183 -4.92 9.94 15.03
N ARG A 184 -3.70 9.98 14.47
CA ARG A 184 -2.61 9.03 14.76
C ARG A 184 -2.98 7.57 14.44
N ARG A 185 -3.99 7.35 13.61
CA ARG A 185 -4.39 6.04 13.11
C ARG A 185 -3.60 5.67 11.86
N SER A 186 -3.46 4.38 11.61
CA SER A 186 -2.75 3.84 10.45
C SER A 186 -3.63 3.90 9.21
N THR A 187 -3.37 4.85 8.31
CA THR A 187 -4.03 4.90 6.99
C THR A 187 -3.81 3.61 6.20
N HIS A 188 -2.66 2.96 6.36
CA HIS A 188 -2.33 1.68 5.74
C HIS A 188 -3.31 0.58 6.16
N ALA A 189 -3.58 0.45 7.47
CA ALA A 189 -4.51 -0.55 7.98
C ALA A 189 -5.96 -0.27 7.55
N TYR A 190 -6.38 0.99 7.53
CA TYR A 190 -7.72 1.37 7.08
C TYR A 190 -7.90 1.07 5.59
N ALA A 191 -7.01 1.60 4.72
CA ALA A 191 -7.07 1.31 3.29
C ALA A 191 -6.99 -0.20 3.01
N GLY A 192 -6.06 -0.89 3.68
CA GLY A 192 -5.89 -2.34 3.54
C GLY A 192 -7.15 -3.13 3.92
N THR A 193 -7.80 -2.79 5.04
CA THR A 193 -9.01 -3.51 5.52
C THR A 193 -10.16 -3.39 4.51
N PHE A 194 -10.47 -2.19 4.05
CA PHE A 194 -11.55 -1.99 3.10
C PHE A 194 -11.19 -2.48 1.70
N GLY A 195 -9.93 -2.33 1.28
CA GLY A 195 -9.44 -2.87 0.02
C GLY A 195 -9.47 -4.39 -0.02
N ALA A 196 -8.98 -5.05 1.03
CA ALA A 196 -9.04 -6.50 1.18
C ALA A 196 -10.49 -7.02 1.25
N ALA A 197 -11.38 -6.29 1.95
CA ALA A 197 -12.80 -6.63 1.99
C ALA A 197 -13.42 -6.57 0.59
N ALA A 198 -13.19 -5.49 -0.15
CA ALA A 198 -13.72 -5.32 -1.50
C ALA A 198 -13.22 -6.42 -2.45
N ALA A 199 -11.92 -6.73 -2.41
CA ALA A 199 -11.32 -7.82 -3.21
C ALA A 199 -11.93 -9.19 -2.84
N ALA A 200 -12.06 -9.48 -1.55
CA ALA A 200 -12.66 -10.70 -1.04
C ALA A 200 -14.16 -10.81 -1.39
N GLY A 201 -14.91 -9.71 -1.29
CA GLY A 201 -16.30 -9.62 -1.68
C GLY A 201 -16.50 -9.86 -3.19
N CYS A 202 -15.63 -9.32 -4.03
CA CYS A 202 -15.60 -9.59 -5.47
C CYS A 202 -15.34 -11.08 -5.74
N ALA A 203 -14.29 -11.65 -5.12
CA ALA A 203 -13.95 -13.07 -5.29
C ALA A 203 -15.07 -14.03 -4.87
N THR A 204 -15.90 -13.62 -3.88
CA THR A 204 -17.07 -14.39 -3.41
C THR A 204 -18.37 -14.02 -4.12
N ARG A 205 -18.36 -13.05 -5.06
CA ARG A 205 -19.54 -12.61 -5.84
C ARG A 205 -20.70 -12.17 -4.95
N LEU A 206 -20.43 -11.39 -3.90
CA LEU A 206 -21.50 -10.82 -3.09
C LEU A 206 -22.37 -9.89 -3.94
N ASP A 207 -23.67 -9.97 -3.71
CA ASP A 207 -24.64 -9.05 -4.32
C ASP A 207 -24.55 -7.65 -3.68
N GLU A 208 -25.31 -6.70 -4.18
CA GLU A 208 -25.28 -5.31 -3.72
C GLU A 208 -25.59 -5.19 -2.22
N ARG A 209 -26.51 -5.98 -1.70
CA ARG A 209 -26.82 -5.96 -0.28
C ARG A 209 -25.69 -6.57 0.56
N GLY A 210 -25.14 -7.67 0.10
CA GLY A 210 -23.97 -8.29 0.70
C GLY A 210 -22.76 -7.36 0.73
N MET A 211 -22.55 -6.55 -0.32
CA MET A 211 -21.48 -5.54 -0.33
C MET A 211 -21.69 -4.43 0.71
N ARG A 212 -22.94 -4.03 1.00
CA ARG A 212 -23.22 -3.07 2.09
C ARG A 212 -22.84 -3.65 3.44
N TRP A 213 -23.25 -4.88 3.74
CA TRP A 213 -22.89 -5.58 4.99
C TRP A 213 -21.40 -5.87 5.09
N LEU A 214 -20.73 -6.13 3.96
CA LEU A 214 -19.29 -6.27 3.90
C LEU A 214 -18.57 -5.00 4.37
N ILE A 215 -19.00 -3.83 3.88
CA ILE A 215 -18.46 -2.53 4.30
C ILE A 215 -18.74 -2.28 5.78
N ASP A 216 -19.90 -2.66 6.30
CA ASP A 216 -20.20 -2.59 7.73
C ASP A 216 -19.21 -3.44 8.55
N TYR A 217 -19.08 -4.75 8.26
CA TYR A 217 -18.14 -5.61 8.97
C TYR A 217 -16.67 -5.20 8.79
N ALA A 218 -16.29 -4.62 7.66
CA ALA A 218 -14.97 -4.04 7.47
C ALA A 218 -14.75 -2.82 8.38
N SER A 219 -15.78 -1.96 8.52
CA SER A 219 -15.72 -0.77 9.37
C SER A 219 -15.54 -1.12 10.84
N GLN A 220 -16.20 -2.16 11.34
CA GLN A 220 -16.08 -2.64 12.73
C GLN A 220 -14.69 -3.23 13.03
N GLN A 221 -13.94 -3.64 12.02
CA GLN A 221 -12.61 -4.20 12.15
C GLN A 221 -11.50 -3.20 11.79
N ALA A 222 -11.85 -2.02 11.25
CA ALA A 222 -10.88 -1.01 10.86
C ALA A 222 -10.16 -0.45 12.10
N ALA A 223 -8.91 -0.83 12.26
CA ALA A 223 -8.07 -0.49 13.40
C ALA A 223 -6.62 -0.25 12.98
N GLY A 224 -5.75 0.02 13.93
CA GLY A 224 -4.33 0.26 13.74
C GLY A 224 -3.91 1.67 14.11
N TYR A 225 -2.75 1.76 14.76
CA TYR A 225 -2.17 3.01 15.26
C TYR A 225 -0.80 3.23 14.63
N ALA A 226 -0.36 4.49 14.58
CA ALA A 226 0.95 4.86 14.03
C ALA A 226 2.14 4.46 14.94
N VAL A 227 1.90 3.67 15.99
CA VAL A 227 2.93 3.17 16.93
C VAL A 227 3.96 2.27 16.25
N TRP A 228 3.59 1.62 15.16
CA TRP A 228 4.46 0.82 14.29
C TRP A 228 5.71 1.61 13.79
N GLY A 229 5.66 2.94 13.79
CA GLY A 229 6.83 3.77 13.46
C GLY A 229 8.01 3.61 14.44
N ARG A 230 7.79 2.95 15.59
CA ARG A 230 8.80 2.60 16.60
C ARG A 230 9.24 1.13 16.54
N ASP A 231 8.64 0.35 15.65
CA ASP A 231 9.03 -1.04 15.43
C ASP A 231 10.44 -1.10 14.82
N SER A 232 11.37 -1.77 15.49
CA SER A 232 12.77 -1.91 15.08
C SER A 232 13.03 -3.18 14.28
N GLU A 233 12.09 -4.13 14.28
CA GLU A 233 12.23 -5.43 13.61
C GLU A 233 11.31 -5.58 12.40
N HIS A 234 10.50 -4.57 12.11
CA HIS A 234 9.50 -4.53 11.02
C HIS A 234 8.37 -5.58 11.16
N ILE A 235 8.32 -6.33 12.28
CA ILE A 235 7.34 -7.42 12.48
C ILE A 235 5.94 -6.86 12.73
N GLU A 236 5.81 -5.90 13.67
CA GLU A 236 4.53 -5.23 13.94
C GLU A 236 4.05 -4.45 12.71
N LYS A 237 4.98 -3.80 12.01
CA LYS A 237 4.66 -3.02 10.81
C LYS A 237 4.12 -3.92 9.69
N GLY A 238 4.75 -5.06 9.41
CA GLY A 238 4.25 -6.05 8.45
C GLY A 238 2.85 -6.57 8.80
N PHE A 239 2.59 -6.81 10.08
CA PHE A 239 1.25 -7.17 10.57
C PHE A 239 0.23 -6.05 10.35
N VAL A 240 0.55 -4.79 10.73
CA VAL A 240 -0.39 -3.66 10.66
C VAL A 240 -0.68 -3.24 9.21
N PHE A 241 0.29 -3.32 8.31
CA PHE A 241 0.14 -2.86 6.93
C PHE A 241 -0.49 -3.91 6.02
N GLY A 242 -0.13 -5.17 6.19
CA GLY A 242 -0.54 -6.26 5.31
C GLY A 242 -1.39 -7.33 6.01
N GLY A 243 -0.84 -7.97 7.04
CA GLY A 243 -1.45 -9.17 7.64
C GLY A 243 -2.82 -8.93 8.29
N MET A 244 -2.90 -7.98 9.22
CA MET A 244 -4.14 -7.66 9.93
C MET A 244 -5.25 -7.19 8.99
N PRO A 245 -5.01 -6.23 8.08
CA PRO A 245 -6.05 -5.77 7.17
C PRO A 245 -6.49 -6.84 6.17
N ALA A 246 -5.59 -7.65 5.63
CA ALA A 246 -5.96 -8.76 4.75
C ALA A 246 -6.87 -9.77 5.46
N ARG A 247 -6.50 -10.16 6.68
CA ARG A 247 -7.32 -11.01 7.55
C ARG A 247 -8.70 -10.43 7.81
N ALA A 248 -8.77 -9.15 8.17
CA ALA A 248 -10.02 -8.47 8.50
C ALA A 248 -10.97 -8.42 7.30
N GLY A 249 -10.46 -8.10 6.11
CA GLY A 249 -11.25 -8.08 4.88
C GLY A 249 -11.79 -9.45 4.49
N VAL A 250 -10.95 -10.49 4.54
CA VAL A 250 -11.36 -11.86 4.28
C VAL A 250 -12.40 -12.33 5.31
N THR A 251 -12.20 -12.00 6.60
CA THR A 251 -13.18 -12.31 7.66
C THR A 251 -14.54 -11.69 7.35
N ALA A 252 -14.59 -10.40 6.99
CA ALA A 252 -15.84 -9.73 6.65
C ALA A 252 -16.56 -10.42 5.48
N ALA A 253 -15.86 -10.78 4.41
CA ALA A 253 -16.44 -11.45 3.25
C ALA A 253 -16.97 -12.85 3.60
N MET A 254 -16.25 -13.60 4.42
CA MET A 254 -16.67 -14.94 4.86
C MET A 254 -17.89 -14.89 5.77
N LEU A 255 -17.99 -13.93 6.70
CA LEU A 255 -19.17 -13.74 7.56
C LEU A 255 -20.42 -13.50 6.72
N VAL A 256 -20.36 -12.56 5.79
CA VAL A 256 -21.49 -12.25 4.90
C VAL A 256 -21.83 -13.44 4.00
N SER A 257 -20.84 -14.11 3.42
CA SER A 257 -21.05 -15.33 2.61
C SER A 257 -21.68 -16.47 3.40
N ALA A 258 -21.51 -16.51 4.73
CA ALA A 258 -22.12 -17.47 5.63
C ALA A 258 -23.54 -17.06 6.10
N GLY A 259 -24.07 -15.95 5.57
CA GLY A 259 -25.42 -15.47 5.86
C GLY A 259 -25.54 -14.50 7.04
N TRP A 260 -24.42 -13.93 7.52
CA TRP A 260 -24.46 -12.87 8.51
C TRP A 260 -24.99 -11.59 7.87
N THR A 261 -25.92 -10.92 8.53
CA THR A 261 -26.51 -9.65 8.12
C THR A 261 -25.86 -8.51 8.93
N GLY A 262 -25.84 -7.30 8.37
CA GLY A 262 -25.29 -6.13 8.99
C GLY A 262 -26.17 -4.89 8.77
N VAL A 263 -25.65 -3.72 9.05
CA VAL A 263 -26.29 -2.43 8.79
C VAL A 263 -26.19 -2.12 7.30
N ASP A 264 -27.33 -1.78 6.68
CA ASP A 264 -27.41 -1.50 5.24
C ASP A 264 -26.66 -0.19 4.84
N ASP A 265 -26.45 0.73 5.80
CA ASP A 265 -25.72 1.98 5.57
C ASP A 265 -24.91 2.39 6.82
N VAL A 266 -23.65 2.00 6.83
CA VAL A 266 -22.67 2.39 7.88
C VAL A 266 -21.96 3.70 7.59
N LEU A 267 -22.13 4.26 6.37
CA LEU A 267 -21.44 5.47 5.92
C LEU A 267 -22.23 6.76 6.16
N SER A 268 -23.54 6.67 6.48
CA SER A 268 -24.37 7.83 6.78
C SER A 268 -25.32 7.57 7.97
N GLY A 269 -26.00 8.62 8.41
CA GLY A 269 -26.87 8.57 9.59
C GLY A 269 -26.13 8.89 10.88
N GLU A 270 -26.74 8.55 12.01
CA GLU A 270 -26.17 8.73 13.35
C GLU A 270 -25.08 7.66 13.60
N ASP A 271 -24.01 8.01 14.29
CA ASP A 271 -22.88 7.15 14.64
C ASP A 271 -22.19 6.48 13.44
N ASN A 272 -22.26 7.10 12.26
CA ASN A 272 -21.68 6.53 11.05
C ASN A 272 -20.15 6.54 11.06
N PHE A 273 -19.56 5.71 10.20
CA PHE A 273 -18.11 5.50 10.11
C PHE A 273 -17.30 6.80 9.93
N PHE A 274 -17.74 7.71 9.06
CA PHE A 274 -17.03 8.96 8.81
C PHE A 274 -17.09 9.90 10.00
N GLN A 275 -18.27 10.05 10.61
CA GLN A 275 -18.47 10.92 11.78
C GLN A 275 -17.58 10.52 12.96
N VAL A 276 -17.43 9.21 13.20
CA VAL A 276 -16.62 8.66 14.31
C VAL A 276 -15.12 8.81 14.04
N ASN A 277 -14.69 8.77 12.78
CA ASN A 277 -13.27 8.68 12.45
C ASN A 277 -12.63 10.03 12.07
N ALA A 278 -13.34 10.93 11.38
CA ALA A 278 -12.74 12.16 10.87
C ALA A 278 -13.76 13.31 10.80
N ALA A 279 -13.50 14.41 11.50
CA ALA A 279 -14.39 15.57 11.52
C ALA A 279 -14.53 16.26 10.15
N ALA A 280 -13.52 16.18 9.29
CA ALA A 280 -13.46 16.80 7.97
C ALA A 280 -13.56 15.77 6.82
N ALA A 281 -14.18 14.60 7.06
CA ALA A 281 -14.35 13.59 6.03
C ALA A 281 -15.19 14.12 4.85
N ASN A 282 -14.81 13.69 3.64
CA ASN A 282 -15.59 13.93 2.42
C ASN A 282 -16.02 12.58 1.80
N PRO A 283 -17.19 12.03 2.18
CA PRO A 283 -17.67 10.75 1.68
C PRO A 283 -17.81 10.68 0.16
N GLN A 284 -18.04 11.81 -0.53
CA GLN A 284 -18.17 11.86 -1.98
C GLN A 284 -16.89 11.38 -2.70
N THR A 285 -15.71 11.63 -2.11
CA THR A 285 -14.42 11.15 -2.65
C THR A 285 -14.38 9.63 -2.86
N LEU A 286 -15.16 8.88 -2.07
CA LEU A 286 -15.24 7.42 -2.18
C LEU A 286 -15.86 6.95 -3.51
N VAL A 287 -16.78 7.74 -4.06
CA VAL A 287 -17.53 7.36 -5.25
C VAL A 287 -17.22 8.21 -6.50
N ASP A 288 -16.41 9.26 -6.37
CA ASP A 288 -16.05 10.12 -7.50
C ASP A 288 -15.26 9.37 -8.57
N GLY A 289 -15.79 9.32 -9.81
CA GLY A 289 -15.14 8.68 -10.96
C GLY A 289 -15.00 7.16 -10.84
N LEU A 290 -15.88 6.47 -10.10
CA LEU A 290 -15.94 5.01 -10.06
C LEU A 290 -16.20 4.44 -11.46
N GLY A 291 -15.33 3.51 -11.90
CA GLY A 291 -15.40 2.88 -13.22
C GLY A 291 -14.82 3.72 -14.36
N GLU A 292 -14.34 4.93 -14.08
CA GLU A 292 -13.66 5.81 -15.05
C GLU A 292 -12.20 6.04 -14.68
N ARG A 293 -11.89 6.10 -13.38
CA ARG A 293 -10.57 6.30 -12.82
C ARG A 293 -10.23 5.14 -11.90
N TYR A 294 -9.19 4.42 -12.20
CA TYR A 294 -8.71 3.27 -11.43
C TYR A 294 -7.51 3.67 -10.58
N GLU A 295 -7.59 3.48 -9.27
CA GLU A 295 -6.53 3.91 -8.35
C GLU A 295 -5.28 3.01 -8.45
N ILE A 296 -5.40 1.82 -9.04
CA ILE A 296 -4.24 0.97 -9.33
C ILE A 296 -3.29 1.61 -10.37
N GLU A 297 -3.82 2.39 -11.31
CA GLU A 297 -3.04 3.17 -12.29
C GLU A 297 -2.34 4.38 -11.64
N ARG A 298 -2.72 4.71 -10.40
CA ARG A 298 -2.22 5.84 -9.62
C ARG A 298 -1.38 5.40 -8.42
N THR A 299 -1.02 4.13 -8.39
CA THR A 299 -0.20 3.50 -7.37
C THR A 299 1.22 3.32 -7.91
N ASP A 300 2.21 3.61 -7.07
CA ASP A 300 3.63 3.59 -7.42
C ASP A 300 4.23 2.22 -7.14
N ILE A 301 5.01 1.65 -8.06
CA ILE A 301 5.88 0.48 -7.83
C ILE A 301 7.29 1.01 -7.55
N LYS A 302 7.84 0.74 -6.37
CA LYS A 302 9.19 1.18 -6.01
C LYS A 302 10.25 0.45 -6.86
N LYS A 303 11.16 1.20 -7.50
CA LYS A 303 12.26 0.61 -8.28
C LYS A 303 13.26 -0.10 -7.37
N TRP A 304 13.64 0.53 -6.28
CA TRP A 304 14.60 0.03 -5.31
C TRP A 304 13.90 -0.60 -4.13
N THR A 305 14.44 -1.68 -3.59
CA THR A 305 13.89 -2.43 -2.44
C THR A 305 14.27 -1.76 -1.12
N VAL A 306 13.96 -0.47 -1.00
CA VAL A 306 14.31 0.40 0.13
C VAL A 306 13.17 1.34 0.47
N GLY A 307 13.24 1.97 1.64
CA GLY A 307 12.28 2.98 2.08
C GLY A 307 12.05 4.09 1.06
N SER A 308 10.80 4.51 0.91
CA SER A 308 10.40 5.53 -0.09
C SER A 308 11.23 6.83 -0.05
N PRO A 309 11.75 7.34 1.09
CA PRO A 309 12.62 8.52 1.11
C PRO A 309 13.96 8.35 0.39
N ILE A 310 14.44 7.11 0.20
CA ILE A 310 15.75 6.82 -0.41
C ILE A 310 15.65 6.64 -1.92
N GLN A 311 14.45 6.44 -2.47
CA GLN A 311 14.23 6.18 -3.89
C GLN A 311 14.81 7.30 -4.79
N ALA A 312 14.44 8.56 -4.54
CA ALA A 312 14.92 9.70 -5.34
C ALA A 312 16.45 9.93 -5.24
N PRO A 313 17.09 9.84 -4.05
CA PRO A 313 18.53 9.85 -3.93
C PRO A 313 19.25 8.77 -4.74
N LEU A 314 18.72 7.53 -4.75
CA LEU A 314 19.30 6.44 -5.54
C LEU A 314 19.14 6.69 -7.04
N ASP A 315 17.96 7.13 -7.49
CA ASP A 315 17.74 7.49 -8.90
C ASP A 315 18.70 8.60 -9.34
N ALA A 316 18.88 9.65 -8.53
CA ALA A 316 19.79 10.75 -8.83
C ALA A 316 21.24 10.26 -8.94
N LEU A 317 21.70 9.43 -8.01
CA LEU A 317 23.05 8.88 -8.02
C LEU A 317 23.27 7.94 -9.22
N ASP A 318 22.28 7.10 -9.54
CA ASP A 318 22.31 6.22 -10.70
C ASP A 318 22.44 7.00 -12.01
N LEU A 319 21.63 8.07 -12.19
CA LEU A 319 21.70 8.97 -13.33
C LEU A 319 23.05 9.67 -13.45
N LEU A 320 23.60 10.17 -12.35
CA LEU A 320 24.93 10.81 -12.32
C LEU A 320 26.02 9.82 -12.73
N ARG A 321 25.99 8.58 -12.21
CA ARG A 321 26.96 7.55 -12.57
C ARG A 321 26.88 7.15 -14.04
N GLN A 322 25.68 6.98 -14.57
CA GLN A 322 25.48 6.66 -16.00
C GLN A 322 26.00 7.77 -16.91
N ARG A 323 25.78 9.05 -16.54
CA ARG A 323 26.15 10.23 -17.35
C ARG A 323 27.65 10.52 -17.28
N HIS A 324 28.25 10.45 -16.10
CA HIS A 324 29.63 10.89 -15.85
C HIS A 324 30.63 9.76 -15.64
N ARG A 325 30.17 8.50 -15.53
CA ARG A 325 30.99 7.26 -15.51
C ARG A 325 32.08 7.25 -14.43
N PHE A 326 31.84 7.84 -13.26
CA PHE A 326 32.74 7.78 -12.12
C PHE A 326 32.52 6.50 -11.28
N THR A 327 33.54 6.12 -10.52
CA THR A 327 33.54 5.01 -9.56
C THR A 327 33.54 5.55 -8.12
N ALA A 328 33.35 4.67 -7.12
CA ALA A 328 33.44 5.04 -5.71
C ALA A 328 34.79 5.67 -5.34
N ALA A 329 35.89 5.21 -5.98
CA ALA A 329 37.23 5.74 -5.75
C ALA A 329 37.41 7.21 -6.19
N ASP A 330 36.61 7.65 -7.15
CA ASP A 330 36.67 9.01 -7.67
C ASP A 330 35.90 10.01 -6.79
N VAL A 331 34.94 9.51 -5.97
CA VAL A 331 34.06 10.34 -5.12
C VAL A 331 34.77 10.78 -3.86
N THR A 332 34.76 12.08 -3.57
CA THR A 332 35.29 12.68 -2.33
C THR A 332 34.19 13.13 -1.38
N GLU A 333 33.04 13.54 -1.91
CA GLU A 333 31.85 14.01 -1.16
C GLU A 333 30.59 13.67 -1.93
N LEU A 334 29.55 13.31 -1.20
CA LEU A 334 28.18 13.14 -1.71
C LEU A 334 27.21 13.87 -0.80
N VAL A 335 26.60 14.94 -1.31
CA VAL A 335 25.62 15.75 -0.58
C VAL A 335 24.23 15.43 -1.07
N VAL A 336 23.33 15.11 -0.13
CA VAL A 336 21.94 14.77 -0.42
C VAL A 336 21.01 15.75 0.26
N ARG A 337 20.21 16.46 -0.52
CA ARG A 337 19.19 17.36 -0.03
C ARG A 337 17.82 16.71 -0.11
N LEU A 338 17.10 16.69 1.00
CA LEU A 338 15.73 16.21 1.14
C LEU A 338 14.91 17.19 1.99
N ALA A 339 13.59 17.17 1.84
CA ALA A 339 12.71 17.84 2.79
C ALA A 339 13.00 17.34 4.21
N PRO A 340 13.01 18.23 5.24
CA PRO A 340 13.41 17.83 6.60
C PRO A 340 12.66 16.65 7.18
N THR A 341 11.32 16.62 6.99
CA THR A 341 10.47 15.53 7.47
C THR A 341 10.70 14.21 6.75
N VAL A 342 11.20 14.25 5.51
CA VAL A 342 11.54 13.06 4.70
C VAL A 342 12.91 12.53 5.12
N GLY A 343 13.91 13.41 5.21
CA GLY A 343 15.27 13.02 5.59
C GLY A 343 15.36 12.47 7.01
N ALA A 344 14.63 13.04 7.97
CA ALA A 344 14.60 12.58 9.37
C ALA A 344 14.19 11.11 9.54
N VAL A 345 13.47 10.54 8.55
CA VAL A 345 13.07 9.12 8.58
C VAL A 345 14.25 8.19 8.28
N VAL A 346 15.22 8.62 7.47
CA VAL A 346 16.26 7.75 6.88
C VAL A 346 17.69 8.17 7.23
N ASP A 347 17.87 9.29 7.93
CA ASP A 347 19.18 9.81 8.30
C ASP A 347 19.80 8.97 9.42
N GLY A 348 21.00 8.40 9.16
CA GLY A 348 21.83 7.71 10.14
C GLY A 348 21.18 6.48 10.80
N ARG A 349 20.28 5.77 10.12
CA ARG A 349 19.56 4.60 10.67
C ARG A 349 20.45 3.37 10.81
N ASP A 350 20.02 2.45 11.69
CA ASP A 350 20.72 1.19 11.98
C ASP A 350 20.15 0.00 11.19
N ILE A 351 19.15 0.21 10.36
CA ILE A 351 18.54 -0.79 9.47
C ILE A 351 18.95 -0.42 8.04
N PRO A 352 19.52 -1.35 7.25
CA PRO A 352 20.14 -1.07 5.95
C PRO A 352 19.21 -0.37 4.96
N ASP A 353 18.04 -0.96 4.67
CA ASP A 353 17.07 -0.53 3.64
C ASP A 353 16.39 0.83 3.95
N ILE A 354 16.49 1.31 5.18
CA ILE A 354 16.03 2.65 5.59
C ILE A 354 17.16 3.59 6.01
N CYS A 355 18.42 3.24 5.76
CA CYS A 355 19.58 4.09 6.02
C CYS A 355 20.09 4.75 4.74
N LEU A 356 19.83 6.05 4.59
CA LEU A 356 20.22 6.83 3.41
C LEU A 356 21.71 6.70 3.07
N GLN A 357 22.57 6.93 4.06
CA GLN A 357 24.03 6.92 3.87
C GLN A 357 24.54 5.54 3.47
N HIS A 358 23.96 4.49 4.06
CA HIS A 358 24.33 3.12 3.76
C HIS A 358 23.95 2.74 2.33
N MET A 359 22.70 2.99 1.92
CA MET A 359 22.24 2.62 0.59
C MET A 359 22.96 3.37 -0.54
N LEU A 360 23.30 4.63 -0.31
CA LEU A 360 24.12 5.38 -1.29
C LEU A 360 25.57 4.86 -1.35
N ALA A 361 26.16 4.45 -0.23
CA ALA A 361 27.47 3.81 -0.23
C ALA A 361 27.44 2.45 -0.97
N VAL A 362 26.40 1.65 -0.76
CA VAL A 362 26.19 0.40 -1.50
C VAL A 362 26.06 0.66 -3.00
N MET A 363 25.26 1.65 -3.40
CA MET A 363 25.11 2.05 -4.82
C MET A 363 26.45 2.49 -5.44
N LEU A 364 27.33 3.19 -4.70
CA LEU A 364 28.65 3.58 -5.19
C LEU A 364 29.55 2.36 -5.43
N LEU A 365 29.52 1.38 -4.52
CA LEU A 365 30.37 0.19 -4.57
C LEU A 365 29.91 -0.84 -5.60
N ASP A 366 28.59 -1.15 -5.59
CA ASP A 366 28.04 -2.25 -6.37
C ASP A 366 27.48 -1.81 -7.73
N GLY A 367 27.23 -0.52 -7.89
CA GLY A 367 26.61 0.02 -9.11
C GLY A 367 25.08 -0.12 -9.13
N THR A 368 24.49 -0.78 -8.16
CA THR A 368 23.06 -1.00 -7.99
C THR A 368 22.73 -1.23 -6.51
N VAL A 369 21.44 -1.32 -6.18
CA VAL A 369 20.95 -1.78 -4.88
C VAL A 369 20.03 -2.97 -5.15
N SER A 370 20.52 -4.19 -4.91
CA SER A 370 19.72 -5.41 -4.97
C SER A 370 18.97 -5.66 -3.67
N PHE A 371 17.98 -6.56 -3.70
CA PHE A 371 17.28 -7.01 -2.49
C PHE A 371 18.26 -7.54 -1.44
N HIS A 372 19.19 -8.40 -1.84
CA HIS A 372 20.21 -8.93 -0.93
C HIS A 372 21.02 -7.80 -0.28
N ALA A 373 21.51 -6.84 -1.07
CA ALA A 373 22.31 -5.73 -0.58
C ALA A 373 21.54 -4.80 0.37
N ALA A 374 20.24 -4.63 0.14
CA ALA A 374 19.36 -3.83 0.99
C ALA A 374 19.06 -4.47 2.36
N HIS A 375 19.29 -5.81 2.50
CA HIS A 375 19.00 -6.55 3.73
C HIS A 375 20.25 -7.17 4.38
N ASP A 376 21.46 -6.87 3.85
CA ASP A 376 22.73 -7.33 4.42
C ASP A 376 23.15 -6.45 5.62
N ALA A 377 22.54 -6.72 6.79
CA ALA A 377 22.84 -5.98 8.01
C ALA A 377 24.34 -6.09 8.45
N PRO A 378 25.02 -7.24 8.36
CA PRO A 378 26.46 -7.33 8.60
C PRO A 378 27.29 -6.35 7.76
N ARG A 379 26.90 -6.11 6.53
CA ARG A 379 27.58 -5.19 5.60
C ARG A 379 27.59 -3.73 6.07
N MET A 380 26.69 -3.34 6.98
CA MET A 380 26.72 -2.01 7.60
C MET A 380 28.01 -1.75 8.41
N GLN A 381 28.74 -2.80 8.78
CA GLN A 381 30.02 -2.74 9.50
C GLN A 381 31.22 -3.02 8.59
N ASP A 382 31.00 -3.26 7.29
CA ASP A 382 32.10 -3.48 6.34
C ASP A 382 32.95 -2.20 6.21
N PRO A 383 34.30 -2.31 6.37
CA PRO A 383 35.18 -1.13 6.27
C PRO A 383 35.07 -0.36 4.93
N ALA A 384 34.85 -1.06 3.81
CA ALA A 384 34.67 -0.40 2.51
C ALA A 384 33.36 0.41 2.47
N VAL A 385 32.28 -0.16 3.00
CA VAL A 385 30.99 0.52 3.09
C VAL A 385 31.06 1.70 4.05
N LEU A 386 31.68 1.54 5.21
CA LEU A 386 31.88 2.61 6.20
C LEU A 386 32.71 3.76 5.62
N HIS A 387 33.72 3.46 4.79
CA HIS A 387 34.51 4.46 4.10
C HIS A 387 33.67 5.30 3.12
N GLU A 388 32.84 4.66 2.29
CA GLU A 388 31.96 5.37 1.37
C GLU A 388 30.82 6.10 2.10
N ARG A 389 30.27 5.49 3.14
CA ARG A 389 29.23 6.08 4.00
C ARG A 389 29.69 7.39 4.64
N ALA A 390 30.96 7.49 5.04
CA ALA A 390 31.52 8.70 5.62
C ALA A 390 31.59 9.89 4.65
N LYS A 391 31.52 9.67 3.33
CA LYS A 391 31.45 10.71 2.31
C LYS A 391 30.05 11.28 2.11
N VAL A 392 29.02 10.58 2.61
CA VAL A 392 27.60 10.94 2.39
C VAL A 392 27.10 11.87 3.49
N ARG A 393 26.66 13.05 3.10
CA ARG A 393 26.14 14.08 3.99
C ARG A 393 24.68 14.43 3.63
N TYR A 394 23.75 14.20 4.54
CA TYR A 394 22.38 14.70 4.43
C TYR A 394 22.32 16.19 4.79
N VAL A 395 21.57 16.97 4.01
CA VAL A 395 21.29 18.38 4.23
C VAL A 395 19.77 18.61 4.14
N PRO A 396 19.12 19.03 5.22
CA PRO A 396 17.71 19.38 5.16
C PRO A 396 17.51 20.60 4.25
N ASP A 397 16.49 20.55 3.39
CA ASP A 397 16.14 21.62 2.46
C ASP A 397 14.64 21.95 2.56
N GLU A 398 14.33 23.08 3.19
CA GLU A 398 12.96 23.53 3.40
C GLU A 398 12.23 23.86 2.09
N SER A 399 12.93 24.21 1.03
CA SER A 399 12.31 24.48 -0.26
C SER A 399 11.67 23.22 -0.87
N LEU A 400 12.16 22.04 -0.51
CA LEU A 400 11.61 20.76 -0.94
C LEU A 400 10.37 20.33 -0.13
N ALA A 401 10.15 20.89 1.04
CA ALA A 401 8.97 20.60 1.87
C ALA A 401 7.66 21.06 1.20
N ALA A 402 7.72 22.18 0.44
CA ALA A 402 6.57 22.69 -0.31
C ALA A 402 6.12 21.77 -1.46
N LEU A 403 6.96 20.80 -1.85
CA LEU A 403 6.69 19.89 -2.96
C LEU A 403 6.04 18.57 -2.49
N LEU A 404 5.94 18.35 -1.20
CA LEU A 404 5.27 17.15 -0.67
C LEU A 404 3.79 17.08 -1.15
N PRO A 405 3.28 15.89 -1.45
CA PRO A 405 3.83 14.57 -1.19
C PRO A 405 4.89 14.06 -2.21
N ALA A 406 5.23 14.84 -3.25
CA ALA A 406 6.32 14.48 -4.16
C ALA A 406 7.65 14.42 -3.38
N ARG A 407 8.35 13.30 -3.49
CA ARG A 407 9.63 13.07 -2.78
C ARG A 407 10.80 13.48 -3.65
N VAL A 408 11.00 14.79 -3.76
CA VAL A 408 12.09 15.37 -4.54
C VAL A 408 13.41 15.24 -3.77
N ALA A 409 14.49 14.88 -4.50
CA ALA A 409 15.86 14.90 -3.97
C ALA A 409 16.80 15.66 -4.91
N ILE A 410 17.83 16.25 -4.32
CA ILE A 410 18.99 16.79 -5.06
C ILE A 410 20.22 16.07 -4.53
N VAL A 411 21.00 15.47 -5.44
CA VAL A 411 22.27 14.80 -5.12
C VAL A 411 23.39 15.54 -5.82
N GLU A 412 24.39 15.93 -5.04
CA GLU A 412 25.61 16.58 -5.53
C GLU A 412 26.81 15.65 -5.26
N VAL A 413 27.60 15.36 -6.27
CA VAL A 413 28.81 14.54 -6.19
C VAL A 413 30.04 15.40 -6.45
N GLY A 414 30.98 15.42 -5.50
CA GLY A 414 32.31 15.97 -5.66
C GLY A 414 33.31 14.89 -6.05
N LEU A 415 34.06 15.12 -7.12
CA LEU A 415 35.07 14.17 -7.60
C LEU A 415 36.49 14.63 -7.24
N ARG A 416 37.42 13.67 -7.15
CA ARG A 416 38.83 13.87 -6.77
C ARG A 416 39.55 14.84 -7.69
N GLU A 417 39.20 14.89 -8.96
CA GLU A 417 39.73 15.82 -9.96
C GLU A 417 39.18 17.25 -9.83
N GLY A 418 38.31 17.51 -8.85
CA GLY A 418 37.71 18.81 -8.57
C GLY A 418 36.39 19.07 -9.30
N ALA A 419 35.94 18.17 -10.19
CA ALA A 419 34.64 18.29 -10.83
C ALA A 419 33.53 18.12 -9.81
N ARG A 420 32.41 18.86 -10.00
CA ARG A 420 31.17 18.70 -9.23
C ARG A 420 30.01 18.51 -10.19
N HIS A 421 29.18 17.55 -9.90
CA HIS A 421 27.97 17.21 -10.64
C HIS A 421 26.77 17.20 -9.74
N SER A 422 25.62 17.62 -10.25
CA SER A 422 24.37 17.64 -9.48
C SER A 422 23.23 17.08 -10.33
N GLU A 423 22.36 16.33 -9.69
CA GLU A 423 21.11 15.83 -10.29
C GLU A 423 19.95 16.10 -9.35
N ARG A 424 18.84 16.58 -9.93
CA ARG A 424 17.57 16.80 -9.23
C ARG A 424 16.51 15.85 -9.78
N VAL A 425 16.01 14.94 -8.93
CA VAL A 425 14.93 14.03 -9.27
C VAL A 425 13.62 14.57 -8.73
N GLU A 426 12.71 14.94 -9.63
CA GLU A 426 11.36 15.42 -9.31
C GLU A 426 10.28 14.35 -9.44
N ALA A 427 10.53 13.34 -10.27
CA ALA A 427 9.65 12.20 -10.49
C ALA A 427 10.49 10.92 -10.36
N VAL A 428 10.36 10.29 -9.22
CA VAL A 428 11.05 9.03 -8.87
C VAL A 428 10.63 7.93 -9.86
N ARG A 429 11.58 7.09 -10.28
CA ARG A 429 11.29 5.94 -11.14
C ARG A 429 10.36 4.97 -10.43
N GLY A 430 9.30 4.58 -11.11
CA GLY A 430 8.23 3.73 -10.59
C GLY A 430 7.01 4.49 -10.06
N THR A 431 7.08 5.83 -9.99
CA THR A 431 5.90 6.63 -9.67
C THR A 431 5.01 6.86 -10.89
N VAL A 432 3.76 7.24 -10.67
CA VAL A 432 2.79 7.59 -11.72
C VAL A 432 3.35 8.61 -12.72
N ARG A 433 4.20 9.54 -12.26
CA ARG A 433 4.83 10.57 -13.13
C ARG A 433 6.03 10.04 -13.92
N ASN A 434 6.59 8.90 -13.56
CA ASN A 434 7.74 8.26 -14.19
C ASN A 434 7.65 6.73 -14.00
N PRO A 435 6.64 6.08 -14.61
CA PRO A 435 6.33 4.68 -14.36
C PRO A 435 7.43 3.75 -14.87
N MET A 436 7.63 2.62 -14.18
CA MET A 436 8.50 1.56 -14.65
C MET A 436 7.91 0.91 -15.90
N THR A 437 8.78 0.52 -16.82
CA THR A 437 8.40 -0.35 -17.93
C THR A 437 8.12 -1.77 -17.42
N ARG A 438 7.43 -2.58 -18.23
CA ARG A 438 7.24 -4.02 -17.96
C ARG A 438 8.57 -4.72 -17.68
N ASP A 439 9.61 -4.44 -18.46
CA ASP A 439 10.93 -5.07 -18.30
C ASP A 439 11.59 -4.70 -16.97
N GLU A 440 11.40 -3.47 -16.49
CA GLU A 440 11.92 -3.05 -15.18
C GLU A 440 11.14 -3.71 -14.03
N VAL A 441 9.82 -3.87 -14.15
CA VAL A 441 9.02 -4.62 -13.18
C VAL A 441 9.44 -6.10 -13.14
N VAL A 442 9.69 -6.69 -14.31
CA VAL A 442 10.22 -8.06 -14.44
C VAL A 442 11.62 -8.17 -13.80
N ALA A 443 12.50 -7.20 -14.05
CA ALA A 443 13.84 -7.20 -13.47
C ALA A 443 13.80 -7.12 -11.93
N LYS A 444 12.91 -6.30 -11.37
CA LYS A 444 12.66 -6.27 -9.92
C LYS A 444 12.15 -7.61 -9.41
N ALA A 445 11.15 -8.19 -10.08
CA ALA A 445 10.61 -9.50 -9.68
C ALA A 445 11.67 -10.61 -9.73
N LEU A 446 12.58 -10.58 -10.71
CA LEU A 446 13.72 -11.50 -10.78
C LEU A 446 14.64 -11.35 -9.57
N ASP A 447 15.01 -10.12 -9.19
CA ASP A 447 15.87 -9.84 -8.03
C ASP A 447 15.26 -10.36 -6.72
N LEU A 448 13.92 -10.25 -6.58
CA LEU A 448 13.20 -10.68 -5.37
C LEU A 448 12.93 -12.19 -5.31
N ILE A 449 12.59 -12.82 -6.43
CA ILE A 449 12.08 -14.21 -6.45
C ILE A 449 13.22 -15.23 -6.67
N GLU A 450 14.17 -14.93 -7.56
CA GLU A 450 15.22 -15.88 -7.96
C GLU A 450 16.07 -16.41 -6.81
N PRO A 451 16.49 -15.60 -5.82
CA PRO A 451 17.24 -16.09 -4.66
C PRO A 451 16.49 -17.13 -3.83
N VAL A 452 15.16 -17.09 -3.84
CA VAL A 452 14.29 -17.93 -3.00
C VAL A 452 13.84 -19.19 -3.74
N LEU A 453 13.36 -19.05 -4.98
CA LEU A 453 12.74 -20.13 -5.76
C LEU A 453 13.63 -20.70 -6.88
N GLY A 454 14.76 -20.05 -7.17
CA GLY A 454 15.67 -20.40 -8.25
C GLY A 454 15.14 -19.99 -9.63
N ARG A 455 16.05 -19.74 -10.59
CA ARG A 455 15.79 -19.14 -11.89
C ARG A 455 14.62 -19.77 -12.65
N LYS A 456 14.61 -21.07 -12.83
CA LYS A 456 13.62 -21.78 -13.63
C LYS A 456 12.18 -21.58 -13.13
N ARG A 457 11.99 -21.57 -11.80
CA ARG A 457 10.67 -21.36 -11.20
C ARG A 457 10.27 -19.89 -11.26
N THR A 458 11.22 -18.99 -11.05
CA THR A 458 11.03 -17.54 -11.17
C THR A 458 10.54 -17.15 -12.56
N ASP A 459 11.17 -17.65 -13.65
CA ASP A 459 10.73 -17.40 -15.01
C ASP A 459 9.26 -17.84 -15.21
N ARG A 460 8.88 -19.01 -14.70
CA ARG A 460 7.49 -19.51 -14.78
C ARG A 460 6.50 -18.67 -13.96
N VAL A 461 6.87 -18.20 -12.78
CA VAL A 461 6.04 -17.30 -11.96
C VAL A 461 5.75 -16.02 -12.74
N ILE A 462 6.78 -15.38 -13.27
CA ILE A 462 6.69 -14.14 -14.04
C ILE A 462 5.82 -14.34 -15.30
N GLU A 463 6.11 -15.34 -16.10
CA GLU A 463 5.33 -15.65 -17.31
C GLU A 463 3.85 -15.87 -16.98
N THR A 464 3.57 -16.64 -15.92
CA THR A 464 2.20 -16.96 -15.52
C THR A 464 1.45 -15.74 -15.03
N LEU A 465 2.08 -14.89 -14.22
CA LEU A 465 1.44 -13.68 -13.68
C LEU A 465 1.24 -12.60 -14.75
N LEU A 466 2.14 -12.48 -15.73
CA LEU A 466 1.96 -11.56 -16.85
C LEU A 466 0.89 -12.03 -17.87
N ALA A 467 0.52 -13.32 -17.85
CA ALA A 467 -0.57 -13.90 -18.64
C ALA A 467 -1.76 -14.33 -17.76
N LEU A 468 -1.93 -13.69 -16.61
CA LEU A 468 -2.86 -14.09 -15.54
C LEU A 468 -4.30 -14.25 -16.02
N GLU A 469 -4.76 -13.40 -16.95
CA GLU A 469 -6.09 -13.46 -17.55
C GLU A 469 -6.39 -14.77 -18.29
N THR A 470 -5.37 -15.55 -18.63
CA THR A 470 -5.53 -16.85 -19.29
C THR A 470 -5.73 -18.02 -18.34
N LEU A 471 -5.47 -17.82 -17.05
CA LEU A 471 -5.64 -18.87 -16.04
C LEU A 471 -7.11 -19.18 -15.81
N ARG A 472 -7.46 -20.47 -15.85
CA ARG A 472 -8.80 -20.94 -15.52
C ARG A 472 -9.06 -21.15 -14.03
N ASP A 473 -7.98 -21.23 -13.23
CA ASP A 473 -8.04 -21.47 -11.78
C ASP A 473 -6.74 -20.93 -11.17
N VAL A 474 -6.85 -19.91 -10.29
CA VAL A 474 -5.69 -19.26 -9.64
C VAL A 474 -4.87 -20.21 -8.77
N ARG A 475 -5.44 -21.36 -8.33
CA ARG A 475 -4.71 -22.38 -7.56
C ARG A 475 -3.55 -23.01 -8.35
N THR A 476 -3.52 -22.84 -9.66
CA THR A 476 -2.37 -23.26 -10.50
C THR A 476 -1.11 -22.46 -10.21
N LEU A 477 -1.22 -21.31 -9.51
CA LEU A 477 -0.08 -20.56 -9.00
C LEU A 477 0.62 -21.27 -7.80
N ARG A 478 -0.14 -22.05 -7.00
CA ARG A 478 0.38 -22.67 -5.77
C ARG A 478 1.71 -23.42 -5.97
N PRO A 479 1.82 -24.42 -6.86
CA PRO A 479 3.08 -25.17 -7.01
C PRO A 479 4.25 -24.33 -7.52
N LEU A 480 3.99 -23.11 -7.98
CA LEU A 480 5.02 -22.14 -8.37
C LEU A 480 5.51 -21.32 -7.18
N LEU A 481 4.65 -21.10 -6.16
CA LEU A 481 4.86 -20.21 -5.03
C LEU A 481 5.24 -20.93 -3.73
N GLU A 482 5.04 -22.25 -3.64
CA GLU A 482 5.48 -23.09 -2.52
C GLU A 482 6.99 -23.35 -2.59
N ARG A 483 7.62 -23.58 -1.41
CA ARG A 483 9.03 -24.04 -1.29
C ARG A 483 9.14 -25.54 -1.37
#